data_cd7811decae7389d13368ec6260cf597
#
_entry.id   cd7811decae7389d13368ec6260cf597
#
_cell.length_a   1.000
_cell.length_b   1.000
_cell.length_c   1.000
_cell.angle_alpha   90.00
_cell.angle_beta   90.00
_cell.angle_gamma   90.00
#
_symmetry.space_group_name_H-M   'P 1'
#
loop_
_entity.id
_entity.type
_entity.pdbx_description
1 polymer ?
#
loop_
_entity_poly.entity_id
_entity_poly.type
_entity_poly.pdbx_seq_one_letter_code
_entity_poly.pdbx_strand_id
1 'polypeptide(L)'
;MNRILQGRALTLAAGAALGLLALAPIAEAQAQSSTPSMREQRAKRMAELGKDKDQAKQAEQKPALYPNATRVSPDAKASGKTVKQLQALQELYEKSDWAGVIAKAEQVAAMPIAGPYEKSFAYSMAGNASADLDDQARAADYFAKAVAADGLDNDSHYNTMYNLAVIQFGNENYAGALATIDRFFAEAKSDKPDRPYNMEVFARAI
;
A
#
# COMPACT_ATOMS: atom_id res chain seq x y z
N MET A 1 -22.64 66.10 -21.29
CA MET A 1 -23.36 66.64 -20.15
C MET A 1 -22.88 65.91 -18.91
N ASN A 2 -21.82 66.36 -18.25
CA ASN A 2 -21.70 67.25 -17.07
C ASN A 2 -22.52 66.79 -15.87
N ARG A 3 -21.85 66.37 -14.82
CA ARG A 3 -21.50 67.03 -13.50
C ARG A 3 -20.97 65.95 -12.56
N ILE A 4 -19.74 65.91 -12.12
CA ILE A 4 -18.96 66.64 -11.10
C ILE A 4 -19.79 67.07 -9.87
N LEU A 5 -19.40 66.60 -8.70
CA LEU A 5 -19.29 67.23 -7.38
C LEU A 5 -18.89 66.14 -6.36
N GLN A 6 -17.66 66.07 -5.93
CA GLN A 6 -16.93 66.78 -4.86
C GLN A 6 -17.59 66.64 -3.47
N GLY A 7 -16.88 65.97 -2.58
CA GLY A 7 -16.33 66.58 -1.38
C GLY A 7 -17.00 66.16 -0.07
N ARG A 8 -16.24 65.51 0.80
CA ARG A 8 -15.82 66.08 2.08
C ARG A 8 -15.09 65.09 2.94
N ALA A 9 -13.85 65.41 3.21
CA ALA A 9 -13.08 64.84 4.28
C ALA A 9 -13.64 65.26 5.65
N LEU A 10 -13.61 64.38 6.62
CA LEU A 10 -13.58 64.76 8.03
C LEU A 10 -12.57 63.86 8.75
N THR A 11 -11.47 64.41 9.07
CA THR A 11 -10.51 63.96 10.07
C THR A 11 -11.05 64.24 11.45
N LEU A 12 -10.97 63.28 12.36
CA LEU A 12 -10.84 63.55 13.78
C LEU A 12 -10.04 62.44 14.45
N ALA A 13 -9.10 62.87 15.22
CA ALA A 13 -8.03 62.13 15.86
C ALA A 13 -8.43 61.62 17.27
N ALA A 14 -7.60 60.74 17.74
CA ALA A 14 -7.21 60.48 19.12
C ALA A 14 -8.04 59.52 19.97
N GLY A 15 -7.33 58.55 20.46
CA GLY A 15 -7.76 57.69 21.57
C GLY A 15 -6.87 56.44 21.69
N ALA A 16 -5.70 56.59 22.32
CA ALA A 16 -4.83 55.48 22.68
C ALA A 16 -5.47 54.62 23.78
N ALA A 17 -5.54 53.32 23.56
CA ALA A 17 -5.64 52.34 24.61
C ALA A 17 -4.85 51.11 24.24
N LEU A 18 -3.73 50.91 24.91
CA LEU A 18 -2.91 49.73 24.90
C LEU A 18 -3.73 48.55 25.47
N GLY A 19 -4.07 47.59 24.61
CA GLY A 19 -4.53 46.30 25.00
C GLY A 19 -3.61 45.28 24.38
N LEU A 20 -2.62 44.76 25.12
CA LEU A 20 -1.83 43.59 24.76
C LEU A 20 -2.77 42.40 24.76
N LEU A 21 -3.33 42.03 23.62
CA LEU A 21 -3.88 40.71 23.39
C LEU A 21 -2.77 39.82 22.88
N ALA A 22 -2.27 38.95 23.77
CA ALA A 22 -1.38 37.88 23.42
C ALA A 22 -2.05 37.03 22.33
N LEU A 23 -1.51 37.10 21.12
CA LEU A 23 -1.76 36.16 20.06
C LEU A 23 -1.15 34.83 20.49
N ALA A 24 -1.97 33.95 21.07
CA ALA A 24 -1.63 32.55 21.14
C ALA A 24 -1.54 32.01 19.71
N PRO A 25 -0.48 31.32 19.32
CA PRO A 25 -0.45 30.64 18.04
C PRO A 25 -1.57 29.59 18.06
N ILE A 26 -2.48 29.69 17.10
CA ILE A 26 -3.41 28.62 16.78
C ILE A 26 -2.52 27.49 16.28
N ALA A 27 -2.22 26.54 17.16
CA ALA A 27 -1.68 25.27 16.74
C ALA A 27 -2.75 24.66 15.85
N GLU A 28 -2.52 24.68 14.55
CA GLU A 28 -3.21 23.81 13.63
C GLU A 28 -3.01 22.39 14.13
N ALA A 29 -4.03 21.86 14.77
CA ALA A 29 -4.15 20.43 14.99
C ALA A 29 -4.36 19.80 13.61
N GLN A 30 -3.27 19.60 12.88
CA GLN A 30 -3.23 18.62 11.83
C GLN A 30 -3.56 17.29 12.50
N ALA A 31 -4.79 16.85 12.32
CA ALA A 31 -5.18 15.48 12.56
C ALA A 31 -4.30 14.64 11.63
N GLN A 32 -3.15 14.25 12.13
CA GLN A 32 -2.32 13.22 11.51
C GLN A 32 -3.17 11.97 11.52
N SER A 33 -3.72 11.65 10.35
CA SER A 33 -4.28 10.33 10.12
C SER A 33 -3.14 9.33 10.41
N SER A 34 -3.28 8.60 11.48
CA SER A 34 -2.29 7.67 12.01
C SER A 34 -2.15 6.39 11.18
N THR A 35 -2.57 6.43 9.93
CA THR A 35 -2.36 5.34 8.98
C THR A 35 -0.97 5.54 8.38
N PRO A 36 0.01 4.69 8.73
CA PRO A 36 1.35 4.80 8.13
C PRO A 36 1.23 4.71 6.62
N SER A 37 1.85 5.62 5.91
CA SER A 37 1.85 5.57 4.45
C SER A 37 2.45 4.25 3.98
N MET A 38 2.04 3.78 2.80
CA MET A 38 2.64 2.58 2.17
C MET A 38 4.18 2.67 2.14
N ARG A 39 4.74 3.88 2.00
CA ARG A 39 6.19 4.14 2.10
C ARG A 39 6.76 3.85 3.49
N GLU A 40 6.10 4.29 4.56
CA GLU A 40 6.58 4.04 5.93
C GLU A 40 6.51 2.56 6.31
N GLN A 41 5.47 1.88 5.87
CA GLN A 41 5.35 0.43 6.09
C GLN A 41 6.44 -0.34 5.35
N ARG A 42 6.80 0.11 4.13
CA ARG A 42 7.90 -0.46 3.35
C ARG A 42 9.25 -0.16 3.97
N ALA A 43 9.49 1.07 4.42
CA ALA A 43 10.73 1.44 5.09
C ALA A 43 10.95 0.59 6.35
N LYS A 44 9.91 0.34 7.14
CA LYS A 44 9.96 -0.57 8.30
C LYS A 44 10.26 -2.01 7.86
N ARG A 45 9.60 -2.53 6.81
CA ARG A 45 9.88 -3.87 6.28
C ARG A 45 11.29 -4.01 5.73
N MET A 46 11.80 -3.01 4.99
CA MET A 46 13.17 -3.02 4.48
C MET A 46 14.20 -2.96 5.61
N ALA A 47 13.92 -2.20 6.69
CA ALA A 47 14.78 -2.17 7.87
C ALA A 47 14.76 -3.50 8.65
N GLU A 48 13.64 -4.23 8.65
CA GLU A 48 13.54 -5.57 9.22
C GLU A 48 14.28 -6.60 8.35
N LEU A 49 14.09 -6.59 7.03
CA LEU A 49 14.81 -7.48 6.10
C LEU A 49 16.33 -7.26 6.10
N GLY A 50 16.80 -6.02 6.34
CA GLY A 50 18.23 -5.73 6.48
C GLY A 50 18.86 -6.30 7.75
N LYS A 51 18.08 -6.56 8.79
CA LYS A 51 18.53 -7.19 10.04
C LYS A 51 18.54 -8.72 9.99
N ASP A 52 17.79 -9.32 9.06
CA ASP A 52 17.62 -10.78 8.96
C ASP A 52 18.76 -11.50 8.24
N LYS A 53 19.76 -10.79 7.69
CA LYS A 53 20.94 -11.47 7.08
C LYS A 53 21.77 -12.29 8.06
N ASP A 54 21.71 -11.99 9.34
CA ASP A 54 22.42 -12.73 10.40
C ASP A 54 21.52 -13.76 11.12
N GLN A 55 20.21 -13.76 10.91
CA GLN A 55 19.25 -14.66 11.57
C GLN A 55 18.78 -15.84 10.72
N ALA A 56 19.32 -16.03 9.51
CA ALA A 56 18.95 -17.16 8.64
C ALA A 56 19.32 -18.55 9.21
N LYS A 57 19.77 -18.64 10.47
CA LYS A 57 20.09 -19.90 11.15
C LYS A 57 19.11 -20.31 12.25
N GLN A 58 18.16 -19.47 12.60
CA GLN A 58 17.06 -19.84 13.52
C GLN A 58 15.76 -19.30 12.93
N ALA A 59 15.19 -20.06 11.99
CA ALA A 59 13.80 -19.89 11.63
C ALA A 59 12.92 -20.33 12.82
N GLU A 60 12.82 -19.48 13.84
CA GLU A 60 11.63 -19.49 14.68
C GLU A 60 10.47 -19.22 13.73
N GLN A 61 9.63 -20.23 13.54
CA GLN A 61 8.43 -20.12 12.73
C GLN A 61 7.61 -18.99 13.34
N LYS A 62 7.62 -17.82 12.70
CA LYS A 62 6.69 -16.75 13.09
C LYS A 62 5.29 -17.37 13.06
N PRO A 63 4.48 -17.17 14.10
CA PRO A 63 3.11 -17.65 14.08
C PRO A 63 2.42 -17.17 12.80
N ALA A 64 1.73 -18.05 12.10
CA ALA A 64 0.98 -17.69 10.91
C ALA A 64 -0.02 -16.57 11.26
N LEU A 65 -0.09 -15.54 10.43
CA LEU A 65 -1.03 -14.42 10.63
C LEU A 65 -2.49 -14.90 10.47
N TYR A 66 -2.69 -15.94 9.66
CA TYR A 66 -4.02 -16.49 9.34
C TYR A 66 -4.06 -18.01 9.63
N PRO A 67 -4.02 -18.40 10.92
CA PRO A 67 -3.95 -19.83 11.29
C PRO A 67 -5.23 -20.60 10.95
N ASN A 68 -6.37 -19.91 10.82
CA ASN A 68 -7.69 -20.49 10.53
C ASN A 68 -8.07 -20.40 9.05
N ALA A 69 -7.13 -20.00 8.19
CA ALA A 69 -7.39 -19.86 6.76
C ALA A 69 -7.90 -21.16 6.16
N THR A 70 -8.93 -21.05 5.32
CA THR A 70 -9.50 -22.21 4.60
C THR A 70 -8.65 -22.65 3.42
N ARG A 71 -7.83 -21.74 2.90
CA ARG A 71 -6.87 -22.02 1.83
C ARG A 71 -5.69 -22.81 2.38
N VAL A 72 -5.33 -23.90 1.71
CA VAL A 72 -4.09 -24.62 2.00
C VAL A 72 -2.92 -23.77 1.51
N SER A 73 -2.03 -23.40 2.44
CA SER A 73 -0.83 -22.63 2.08
C SER A 73 0.08 -23.46 1.18
N PRO A 74 0.40 -23.03 -0.05
CA PRO A 74 1.34 -23.75 -0.88
C PRO A 74 2.76 -23.67 -0.31
N ASP A 75 3.59 -24.62 -0.69
CA ASP A 75 5.02 -24.58 -0.40
C ASP A 75 5.68 -23.51 -1.29
N ALA A 76 5.86 -22.32 -0.72
CA ALA A 76 6.34 -21.13 -1.43
C ALA A 76 7.84 -21.23 -1.75
N LYS A 77 8.19 -22.09 -2.70
CA LYS A 77 9.58 -22.34 -3.11
C LYS A 77 9.79 -22.09 -4.59
N ALA A 78 10.82 -21.34 -4.90
CA ALA A 78 11.30 -21.16 -6.25
C ALA A 78 11.97 -22.45 -6.76
N SER A 79 11.77 -22.75 -8.04
CA SER A 79 12.55 -23.79 -8.70
C SER A 79 14.02 -23.37 -8.80
N GLY A 80 14.96 -24.33 -8.72
CA GLY A 80 16.39 -24.01 -8.78
C GLY A 80 16.80 -23.24 -10.05
N LYS A 81 16.03 -23.36 -11.14
CA LYS A 81 16.26 -22.65 -12.40
C LYS A 81 15.79 -21.19 -12.37
N THR A 82 14.86 -20.85 -11.50
CA THR A 82 14.25 -19.51 -11.41
C THR A 82 14.85 -18.67 -10.26
N VAL A 83 15.52 -19.29 -9.30
CA VAL A 83 16.08 -18.59 -8.11
C VAL A 83 16.88 -17.35 -8.47
N LYS A 84 17.82 -17.46 -9.44
CA LYS A 84 18.64 -16.32 -9.87
C LYS A 84 17.82 -15.18 -10.46
N GLN A 85 16.71 -15.50 -11.13
CA GLN A 85 15.84 -14.50 -11.73
C GLN A 85 15.03 -13.76 -10.65
N LEU A 86 14.59 -14.48 -9.62
CA LEU A 86 13.89 -13.89 -8.48
C LEU A 86 14.86 -13.06 -7.62
N GLN A 87 16.10 -13.50 -7.44
CA GLN A 87 17.12 -12.70 -6.77
C GLN A 87 17.41 -11.39 -7.51
N ALA A 88 17.58 -11.44 -8.84
CA ALA A 88 17.76 -10.24 -9.65
C ALA A 88 16.56 -9.28 -9.54
N LEU A 89 15.34 -9.83 -9.46
CA LEU A 89 14.12 -9.04 -9.24
C LEU A 89 14.14 -8.34 -7.86
N GLN A 90 14.56 -9.05 -6.81
CA GLN A 90 14.71 -8.49 -5.47
C GLN A 90 15.79 -7.40 -5.42
N GLU A 91 16.94 -7.61 -6.08
CA GLU A 91 18.00 -6.60 -6.15
C GLU A 91 17.55 -5.30 -6.82
N LEU A 92 16.75 -5.38 -7.89
CA LEU A 92 16.16 -4.20 -8.52
C LEU A 92 15.19 -3.48 -7.56
N TYR A 93 14.40 -4.25 -6.83
CA TYR A 93 13.47 -3.72 -5.84
C TYR A 93 14.21 -3.01 -4.69
N GLU A 94 15.28 -3.62 -4.17
CA GLU A 94 16.14 -3.03 -3.13
C GLU A 94 16.78 -1.71 -3.57
N LYS A 95 17.08 -1.58 -4.87
CA LYS A 95 17.60 -0.35 -5.47
C LYS A 95 16.56 0.68 -5.82
N SER A 96 15.27 0.36 -5.59
CA SER A 96 14.13 1.20 -6.00
C SER A 96 14.08 1.48 -7.51
N ASP A 97 14.65 0.57 -8.32
CA ASP A 97 14.51 0.61 -9.78
C ASP A 97 13.16 0.01 -10.19
N TRP A 98 12.10 0.82 -10.00
CA TRP A 98 10.72 0.37 -10.18
C TRP A 98 10.41 -0.05 -11.62
N ALA A 99 10.95 0.66 -12.61
CA ALA A 99 10.79 0.29 -14.01
C ALA A 99 11.50 -1.03 -14.31
N GLY A 100 12.71 -1.21 -13.78
CA GLY A 100 13.46 -2.46 -13.87
C GLY A 100 12.74 -3.62 -13.17
N VAL A 101 12.11 -3.37 -12.01
CA VAL A 101 11.30 -4.37 -11.29
C VAL A 101 10.14 -4.85 -12.16
N ILE A 102 9.37 -3.93 -12.76
CA ILE A 102 8.23 -4.28 -13.60
C ILE A 102 8.69 -5.10 -14.81
N ALA A 103 9.67 -4.62 -15.55
CA ALA A 103 10.20 -5.31 -16.73
C ALA A 103 10.73 -6.72 -16.37
N LYS A 104 11.44 -6.84 -15.24
CA LYS A 104 11.98 -8.12 -14.78
C LYS A 104 10.88 -9.07 -14.32
N ALA A 105 9.87 -8.56 -13.64
CA ALA A 105 8.73 -9.35 -13.18
C ALA A 105 7.96 -9.96 -14.36
N GLU A 106 7.72 -9.17 -15.42
CA GLU A 106 7.08 -9.65 -16.65
C GLU A 106 7.92 -10.75 -17.31
N GLN A 107 9.24 -10.57 -17.40
CA GLN A 107 10.15 -11.60 -17.91
C GLN A 107 10.05 -12.90 -17.12
N VAL A 108 10.07 -12.82 -15.78
CA VAL A 108 9.94 -13.98 -14.90
C VAL A 108 8.59 -14.68 -15.11
N ALA A 109 7.50 -13.93 -15.11
CA ALA A 109 6.16 -14.48 -15.27
C ALA A 109 5.93 -15.15 -16.62
N ALA A 110 6.62 -14.67 -17.67
CA ALA A 110 6.57 -15.24 -19.03
C ALA A 110 7.45 -16.47 -19.23
N MET A 111 8.31 -16.82 -18.27
CA MET A 111 9.17 -18.00 -18.41
C MET A 111 8.32 -19.28 -18.44
N PRO A 112 8.56 -20.19 -19.40
CA PRO A 112 7.80 -21.45 -19.49
C PRO A 112 7.93 -22.34 -18.25
N ILE A 113 9.02 -22.17 -17.49
CA ILE A 113 9.31 -22.93 -16.26
C ILE A 113 8.79 -22.23 -14.99
N ALA A 114 8.25 -21.01 -15.10
CA ALA A 114 7.71 -20.28 -13.95
C ALA A 114 6.41 -20.94 -13.50
N GLY A 115 6.42 -21.47 -12.29
CA GLY A 115 5.27 -22.02 -11.62
C GLY A 115 4.39 -20.97 -10.95
N PRO A 116 3.38 -21.40 -10.19
CA PRO A 116 2.50 -20.48 -9.45
C PRO A 116 3.27 -19.54 -8.52
N TYR A 117 4.27 -20.06 -7.79
CA TYR A 117 5.06 -19.25 -6.87
C TYR A 117 5.81 -18.12 -7.57
N GLU A 118 6.57 -18.43 -8.62
CA GLU A 118 7.35 -17.43 -9.35
C GLU A 118 6.45 -16.37 -9.97
N LYS A 119 5.32 -16.76 -10.53
CA LYS A 119 4.35 -15.82 -11.11
C LYS A 119 3.72 -14.91 -10.06
N SER A 120 3.23 -15.50 -8.97
CA SER A 120 2.64 -14.72 -7.86
C SER A 120 3.65 -13.76 -7.26
N PHE A 121 4.87 -14.21 -7.00
CA PHE A 121 5.94 -13.38 -6.45
C PHE A 121 6.30 -12.23 -7.39
N ALA A 122 6.54 -12.54 -8.67
CA ALA A 122 6.90 -11.54 -9.66
C ALA A 122 5.80 -10.48 -9.83
N TYR A 123 4.55 -10.89 -9.96
CA TYR A 123 3.43 -9.96 -10.08
C TYR A 123 3.19 -9.15 -8.81
N SER A 124 3.38 -9.74 -7.62
CA SER A 124 3.29 -8.98 -6.36
C SER A 124 4.34 -7.87 -6.31
N MET A 125 5.59 -8.15 -6.73
CA MET A 125 6.63 -7.13 -6.81
C MET A 125 6.35 -6.06 -7.86
N ALA A 126 5.84 -6.45 -9.04
CA ALA A 126 5.44 -5.50 -10.08
C ALA A 126 4.28 -4.61 -9.61
N GLY A 127 3.31 -5.16 -8.87
CA GLY A 127 2.23 -4.41 -8.27
C GLY A 127 2.73 -3.35 -7.29
N ASN A 128 3.66 -3.73 -6.40
CA ASN A 128 4.29 -2.79 -5.49
C ASN A 128 5.07 -1.70 -6.24
N ALA A 129 5.88 -2.06 -7.23
CA ALA A 129 6.64 -1.11 -8.02
C ALA A 129 5.75 -0.13 -8.80
N SER A 130 4.63 -0.63 -9.36
CA SER A 130 3.64 0.23 -10.04
C SER A 130 2.99 1.21 -9.07
N ALA A 131 2.65 0.78 -7.86
CA ALA A 131 2.12 1.66 -6.83
C ALA A 131 3.14 2.73 -6.38
N ASP A 132 4.44 2.41 -6.37
CA ASP A 132 5.49 3.38 -6.07
C ASP A 132 5.72 4.41 -7.19
N LEU A 133 5.32 4.06 -8.41
CA LEU A 133 5.28 4.95 -9.58
C LEU A 133 3.96 5.73 -9.69
N ASP A 134 3.06 5.61 -8.70
CA ASP A 134 1.71 6.18 -8.70
C ASP A 134 0.81 5.65 -9.85
N ASP A 135 1.20 4.54 -10.51
CA ASP A 135 0.39 3.86 -11.53
C ASP A 135 -0.56 2.85 -10.86
N GLN A 136 -1.62 3.39 -10.26
CA GLN A 136 -2.57 2.62 -9.47
C GLN A 136 -3.34 1.59 -10.32
N ALA A 137 -3.62 1.89 -11.58
CA ALA A 137 -4.32 0.97 -12.48
C ALA A 137 -3.46 -0.27 -12.76
N ARG A 138 -2.19 -0.07 -13.07
CA ARG A 138 -1.24 -1.16 -13.29
C ARG A 138 -0.96 -1.93 -11.99
N ALA A 139 -0.88 -1.26 -10.86
CA ALA A 139 -0.73 -1.90 -9.56
C ALA A 139 -1.89 -2.87 -9.26
N ALA A 140 -3.15 -2.45 -9.51
CA ALA A 140 -4.31 -3.30 -9.35
C ALA A 140 -4.26 -4.54 -10.26
N ASP A 141 -3.89 -4.37 -11.53
CA ASP A 141 -3.77 -5.46 -12.50
C ASP A 141 -2.72 -6.50 -12.05
N TYR A 142 -1.54 -6.05 -11.62
CA TYR A 142 -0.51 -6.96 -11.15
C TYR A 142 -0.87 -7.66 -9.84
N PHE A 143 -1.47 -6.96 -8.87
CA PHE A 143 -1.93 -7.63 -7.65
C PHE A 143 -3.02 -8.66 -7.93
N ALA A 144 -3.95 -8.37 -8.86
CA ALA A 144 -4.96 -9.32 -9.28
C ALA A 144 -4.33 -10.57 -9.92
N LYS A 145 -3.33 -10.39 -10.80
CA LYS A 145 -2.55 -11.50 -11.39
C LYS A 145 -1.79 -12.31 -10.34
N ALA A 146 -1.20 -11.64 -9.33
CA ALA A 146 -0.50 -12.29 -8.24
C ALA A 146 -1.43 -13.18 -7.42
N VAL A 147 -2.61 -12.67 -7.06
CA VAL A 147 -3.66 -13.41 -6.35
C VAL A 147 -4.18 -14.58 -7.19
N ALA A 148 -4.41 -14.36 -8.49
CA ALA A 148 -4.91 -15.39 -9.40
C ALA A 148 -3.90 -16.54 -9.63
N ALA A 149 -2.60 -16.25 -9.62
CA ALA A 149 -1.57 -17.27 -9.76
C ALA A 149 -1.43 -18.18 -8.53
N ASP A 150 -1.96 -17.77 -7.38
CA ASP A 150 -2.19 -18.55 -6.15
C ASP A 150 -0.97 -19.34 -5.62
N GLY A 151 0.24 -18.80 -5.80
CA GLY A 151 1.49 -19.49 -5.45
C GLY A 151 2.17 -18.99 -4.18
N LEU A 152 1.69 -17.90 -3.55
CA LEU A 152 2.26 -17.37 -2.31
C LEU A 152 1.74 -18.14 -1.09
N ASP A 153 2.53 -18.15 0.01
CA ASP A 153 2.02 -18.57 1.31
C ASP A 153 0.82 -17.71 1.75
N ASN A 154 0.07 -18.17 2.74
CA ASN A 154 -1.16 -17.51 3.17
C ASN A 154 -0.92 -16.07 3.62
N ASP A 155 0.15 -15.81 4.36
CA ASP A 155 0.44 -14.47 4.88
C ASP A 155 0.70 -13.48 3.72
N SER A 156 1.50 -13.90 2.75
CA SER A 156 1.82 -13.11 1.56
C SER A 156 0.61 -12.98 0.61
N HIS A 157 -0.17 -14.05 0.44
CA HIS A 157 -1.36 -14.06 -0.39
C HIS A 157 -2.41 -13.07 0.12
N TYR A 158 -2.78 -13.16 1.39
CA TYR A 158 -3.78 -12.27 1.97
C TYR A 158 -3.30 -10.82 2.10
N ASN A 159 -1.99 -10.61 2.33
CA ASN A 159 -1.44 -9.27 2.23
C ASN A 159 -1.54 -8.68 0.81
N THR A 160 -1.34 -9.51 -0.23
CA THR A 160 -1.50 -9.10 -1.63
C THR A 160 -2.97 -8.77 -1.94
N MET A 161 -3.91 -9.60 -1.46
CA MET A 161 -5.35 -9.31 -1.58
C MET A 161 -5.73 -8.01 -0.90
N TYR A 162 -5.19 -7.74 0.30
CA TYR A 162 -5.42 -6.49 0.99
C TYR A 162 -4.91 -5.30 0.17
N ASN A 163 -3.69 -5.38 -0.36
CA ASN A 163 -3.13 -4.33 -1.22
C ASN A 163 -3.99 -4.09 -2.47
N LEU A 164 -4.48 -5.16 -3.10
CA LEU A 164 -5.40 -5.08 -4.23
C LEU A 164 -6.66 -4.29 -3.86
N ALA A 165 -7.29 -4.64 -2.74
CA ALA A 165 -8.51 -3.96 -2.30
C ALA A 165 -8.27 -2.48 -1.99
N VAL A 166 -7.12 -2.13 -1.36
CA VAL A 166 -6.72 -0.72 -1.11
C VAL A 166 -6.62 0.06 -2.41
N ILE A 167 -5.96 -0.51 -3.41
CA ILE A 167 -5.77 0.13 -4.71
C ILE A 167 -7.12 0.26 -5.45
N GLN A 168 -7.94 -0.81 -5.43
CA GLN A 168 -9.27 -0.78 -6.05
C GLN A 168 -10.15 0.30 -5.42
N PHE A 169 -10.12 0.43 -4.09
CA PHE A 169 -10.85 1.46 -3.36
C PHE A 169 -10.34 2.86 -3.73
N GLY A 170 -9.02 3.07 -3.78
CA GLY A 170 -8.43 4.34 -4.17
C GLY A 170 -8.72 4.76 -5.62
N ASN A 171 -8.95 3.78 -6.49
CA ASN A 171 -9.37 3.98 -7.89
C ASN A 171 -10.89 4.08 -8.05
N GLU A 172 -11.64 4.25 -6.96
CA GLU A 172 -13.11 4.33 -6.97
C GLU A 172 -13.80 3.04 -7.49
N ASN A 173 -13.07 1.95 -7.64
CA ASN A 173 -13.62 0.64 -7.97
C ASN A 173 -14.14 -0.04 -6.69
N TYR A 174 -15.15 0.54 -6.09
CA TYR A 174 -15.71 0.08 -4.81
C TYR A 174 -16.28 -1.33 -4.88
N ALA A 175 -16.93 -1.68 -5.99
CA ALA A 175 -17.46 -3.03 -6.18
C ALA A 175 -16.33 -4.07 -6.22
N GLY A 176 -15.23 -3.78 -6.91
CA GLY A 176 -14.04 -4.63 -6.93
C GLY A 176 -13.37 -4.75 -5.56
N ALA A 177 -13.21 -3.62 -4.87
CA ALA A 177 -12.65 -3.60 -3.51
C ALA A 177 -13.49 -4.45 -2.55
N LEU A 178 -14.81 -4.29 -2.58
CA LEU A 178 -15.73 -5.06 -1.74
C LEU A 178 -15.64 -6.56 -2.05
N ALA A 179 -15.68 -6.96 -3.32
CA ALA A 179 -15.56 -8.36 -3.72
C ALA A 179 -14.22 -8.97 -3.25
N THR A 180 -13.13 -8.21 -3.34
CA THR A 180 -11.80 -8.65 -2.88
C THR A 180 -11.77 -8.83 -1.36
N ILE A 181 -12.36 -7.90 -0.61
CA ILE A 181 -12.44 -7.97 0.86
C ILE A 181 -13.38 -9.08 1.34
N ASP A 182 -14.54 -9.27 0.71
CA ASP A 182 -15.45 -10.36 1.02
C ASP A 182 -14.75 -11.72 0.84
N ARG A 183 -14.00 -11.87 -0.26
CA ARG A 183 -13.19 -13.06 -0.49
C ARG A 183 -12.10 -13.23 0.58
N PHE A 184 -11.39 -12.14 0.93
CA PHE A 184 -10.39 -12.15 1.99
C PHE A 184 -10.97 -12.68 3.30
N PHE A 185 -12.10 -12.16 3.77
CA PHE A 185 -12.73 -12.61 5.02
C PHE A 185 -13.22 -14.06 4.93
N ALA A 186 -13.77 -14.44 3.79
CA ALA A 186 -14.24 -15.81 3.58
C ALA A 186 -13.11 -16.84 3.65
N GLU A 187 -11.93 -16.51 3.16
CA GLU A 187 -10.79 -17.42 3.08
C GLU A 187 -9.85 -17.33 4.28
N ALA A 188 -9.50 -16.12 4.73
CA ALA A 188 -8.52 -15.91 5.79
C ALA A 188 -9.03 -16.28 7.18
N LYS A 189 -10.36 -16.23 7.40
CA LYS A 189 -10.98 -16.51 8.71
C LYS A 189 -10.31 -15.77 9.86
N SER A 190 -9.97 -14.51 9.62
CA SER A 190 -9.33 -13.67 10.62
C SER A 190 -10.34 -13.23 11.68
N ASP A 191 -10.05 -13.50 12.95
CA ASP A 191 -10.87 -13.07 14.08
C ASP A 191 -10.54 -11.63 14.52
N LYS A 192 -9.52 -11.03 13.91
CA LYS A 192 -9.07 -9.70 14.30
C LYS A 192 -9.76 -8.65 13.45
N PRO A 193 -10.34 -7.62 14.08
CA PRO A 193 -10.87 -6.44 13.38
C PRO A 193 -9.70 -5.58 12.90
N ASP A 194 -8.89 -6.13 12.00
CA ASP A 194 -7.73 -5.47 11.42
C ASP A 194 -8.14 -4.54 10.27
N ARG A 195 -7.16 -3.91 9.62
CA ARG A 195 -7.31 -2.99 8.50
C ARG A 195 -8.36 -3.37 7.43
N PRO A 196 -8.55 -4.68 7.06
CA PRO A 196 -9.59 -5.09 6.13
C PRO A 196 -11.01 -4.73 6.57
N TYR A 197 -11.30 -4.82 7.90
CA TYR A 197 -12.64 -4.48 8.42
C TYR A 197 -12.99 -3.02 8.17
N ASN A 198 -12.07 -2.10 8.41
CA ASN A 198 -12.31 -0.68 8.15
C ASN A 198 -12.59 -0.43 6.67
N MET A 199 -11.89 -1.10 5.78
CA MET A 199 -12.10 -0.99 4.34
C MET A 199 -13.46 -1.54 3.92
N GLU A 200 -13.90 -2.67 4.50
CA GLU A 200 -15.24 -3.21 4.26
C GLU A 200 -16.31 -2.20 4.64
N VAL A 201 -16.19 -1.57 5.82
CA VAL A 201 -17.14 -0.54 6.28
C VAL A 201 -17.19 0.62 5.29
N PHE A 202 -16.05 1.11 4.83
CA PHE A 202 -16.00 2.19 3.85
C PHE A 202 -16.58 1.77 2.49
N ALA A 203 -16.23 0.60 2.00
CA ALA A 203 -16.72 0.11 0.70
C ALA A 203 -18.23 -0.16 0.69
N ARG A 204 -18.83 -0.51 1.84
CA ARG A 204 -20.28 -0.70 1.97
C ARG A 204 -21.04 0.61 2.23
N ALA A 205 -20.37 1.67 2.64
CA ALA A 205 -20.98 2.96 2.95
C ALA A 205 -21.15 3.88 1.72
N ILE A 206 -20.53 3.56 0.60
CA ILE A 206 -20.59 4.26 -0.67
C ILE A 206 -21.53 3.54 -1.62
#